data_276ac2229de1ac39de43bd85c0781baa
#
_entry.id   276ac2229de1ac39de43bd85c0781baa
#
_cell.length_a   1.000
_cell.length_b   1.000
_cell.length_c   1.000
_cell.angle_alpha   90.00
_cell.angle_beta   90.00
_cell.angle_gamma   90.00
#
_symmetry.space_group_name_H-M   'P 1'
#
loop_
_entity.id
_entity.type
_entity.pdbx_description
1 polymer ?
#
loop_
_entity_poly.entity_id
_entity_poly.type
_entity_poly.pdbx_seq_one_letter_code
_entity_poly.pdbx_strand_id
1 'polypeptide(L)'
;MPEGKRRILCAESNKDVGDLIALMLAQKGYAVESVQTVADCLKLAMTERFDLYILNDTYIDGDSLELCQQLRALDPVTPVLLFSLESSGPNRQQPLQTGIKIYQSKTSDFVSLVQTIDQLLRS
;
A
#
# COMPACT_ATOMS: atom_id res chain seq x y z
N MET A 1 -7.93 23.06 10.86
CA MET A 1 -7.80 22.42 10.88
C MET A 1 -7.05 21.65 10.50
N PRO A 2 -6.76 21.37 10.82
CA PRO A 2 -5.82 20.68 10.47
C PRO A 2 -6.08 19.86 9.51
N GLU A 3 -5.76 20.11 8.70
CA GLU A 3 -5.81 19.41 7.97
C GLU A 3 -5.52 18.25 8.19
N GLY A 4 -6.00 17.51 7.85
CA GLY A 4 -5.89 16.20 8.29
C GLY A 4 -4.59 15.56 7.93
N LYS A 5 -4.23 14.57 8.70
CA LYS A 5 -3.09 13.75 8.36
C LYS A 5 -3.36 13.03 7.05
N ARG A 6 -2.30 12.78 6.30
CA ARG A 6 -2.42 11.93 5.13
C ARG A 6 -2.78 10.52 5.57
N ARG A 7 -3.61 9.88 4.79
CA ARG A 7 -4.17 8.59 5.14
C ARG A 7 -3.63 7.50 4.23
N ILE A 8 -3.23 6.40 4.83
CA ILE A 8 -2.62 5.28 4.12
C ILE A 8 -3.41 4.02 4.43
N LEU A 9 -3.76 3.28 3.39
CA LEU A 9 -4.37 1.96 3.55
C LEU A 9 -3.33 0.92 3.23
N CYS A 10 -2.99 0.11 4.22
CA CYS A 10 -1.99 -0.93 4.09
C CYS A 10 -2.68 -2.29 4.08
N ALA A 11 -2.63 -2.97 2.95
CA ALA A 11 -3.18 -4.31 2.81
C ALA A 11 -2.02 -5.30 2.84
N GLU A 12 -1.85 -5.95 3.99
CA GLU A 12 -0.75 -6.85 4.24
C GLU A 12 -1.29 -8.14 4.83
N SER A 13 -1.02 -9.26 4.18
CA SER A 13 -1.58 -10.54 4.61
C SER A 13 -1.08 -10.99 5.97
N ASN A 14 0.12 -10.59 6.36
CA ASN A 14 0.66 -10.90 7.67
C ASN A 14 0.33 -9.77 8.63
N LYS A 15 -0.50 -10.07 9.64
CA LYS A 15 -0.97 -9.05 10.56
C LYS A 15 0.18 -8.35 11.29
N ASP A 16 1.18 -9.11 11.71
CA ASP A 16 2.29 -8.54 12.47
C ASP A 16 3.10 -7.57 11.60
N VAL A 17 3.31 -7.92 10.35
CA VAL A 17 4.02 -7.03 9.43
C VAL A 17 3.20 -5.77 9.17
N GLY A 18 1.91 -5.95 8.94
CA GLY A 18 1.04 -4.79 8.72
C GLY A 18 0.99 -3.86 9.93
N ASP A 19 0.92 -4.44 11.12
CA ASP A 19 0.90 -3.64 12.34
C ASP A 19 2.22 -2.88 12.52
N LEU A 20 3.34 -3.51 12.19
CA LEU A 20 4.63 -2.85 12.30
C LEU A 20 4.73 -1.67 11.31
N ILE A 21 4.33 -1.89 10.07
CA ILE A 21 4.36 -0.84 9.08
C ILE A 21 3.46 0.32 9.53
N ALA A 22 2.27 -0.01 10.02
CA ALA A 22 1.34 1.02 10.48
C ALA A 22 1.93 1.83 11.64
N LEU A 23 2.57 1.14 12.58
CA LEU A 23 3.18 1.83 13.72
C LEU A 23 4.28 2.78 13.26
N MET A 24 5.14 2.32 12.38
CA MET A 24 6.26 3.14 11.91
C MET A 24 5.77 4.37 11.14
N LEU A 25 4.74 4.20 10.33
CA LEU A 25 4.18 5.31 9.58
C LEU A 25 3.42 6.27 10.49
N ALA A 26 2.75 5.73 11.51
CA ALA A 26 2.06 6.59 12.48
C ALA A 26 3.05 7.49 13.20
N GLN A 27 4.25 6.99 13.46
CA GLN A 27 5.30 7.80 14.09
C GLN A 27 5.76 8.94 13.20
N LYS A 28 5.55 8.82 11.88
CA LYS A 28 5.87 9.89 10.94
C LYS A 28 4.70 10.86 10.75
N GLY A 29 3.60 10.63 11.43
CA GLY A 29 2.46 11.54 11.37
C GLY A 29 1.37 11.14 10.41
N TYR A 30 1.39 9.91 9.89
CA TYR A 30 0.36 9.44 8.97
C TYR A 30 -0.74 8.69 9.73
N ALA A 31 -1.94 8.73 9.18
CA ALA A 31 -3.05 7.93 9.69
C ALA A 31 -3.14 6.66 8.86
N VAL A 32 -2.95 5.52 9.47
CA VAL A 32 -2.82 4.25 8.74
C VAL A 32 -3.91 3.28 9.17
N GLU A 33 -4.58 2.71 8.17
CA GLU A 33 -5.46 1.58 8.37
C GLU A 33 -4.78 0.34 7.82
N SER A 34 -4.82 -0.75 8.55
CA SER A 34 -4.20 -1.99 8.13
C SER A 34 -5.25 -3.08 8.01
N VAL A 35 -5.28 -3.74 6.86
CA VAL A 35 -6.19 -4.84 6.60
C VAL A 35 -5.39 -6.01 6.05
N GLN A 36 -5.98 -7.20 6.01
CA GLN A 36 -5.26 -8.42 5.68
C GLN A 36 -5.77 -9.13 4.45
N THR A 37 -6.91 -8.71 3.92
CA THR A 37 -7.53 -9.41 2.80
C THR A 37 -7.89 -8.42 1.71
N VAL A 38 -8.08 -8.97 0.51
CA VAL A 38 -8.57 -8.18 -0.63
C VAL A 38 -9.93 -7.59 -0.31
N ALA A 39 -10.82 -8.40 0.25
CA ALA A 39 -12.18 -7.96 0.55
C ALA A 39 -12.19 -6.76 1.51
N ASP A 40 -11.41 -6.84 2.58
CA ASP A 40 -11.38 -5.75 3.55
C ASP A 40 -10.75 -4.48 2.96
N CYS A 41 -9.74 -4.66 2.12
CA CYS A 41 -9.12 -3.53 1.46
C CYS A 41 -10.11 -2.80 0.56
N LEU A 42 -10.84 -3.54 -0.25
CA LEU A 42 -11.81 -2.94 -1.16
C LEU A 42 -12.95 -2.28 -0.40
N LYS A 43 -13.37 -2.89 0.70
CA LYS A 43 -14.44 -2.34 1.50
C LYS A 43 -14.08 -0.95 2.03
N LEU A 44 -12.87 -0.81 2.57
CA LEU A 44 -12.43 0.48 3.06
C LEU A 44 -12.21 1.47 1.92
N ALA A 45 -11.66 1.02 0.80
CA ALA A 45 -11.41 1.90 -0.33
C ALA A 45 -12.73 2.45 -0.92
N MET A 46 -13.81 1.71 -0.77
CA MET A 46 -15.11 2.16 -1.25
C MET A 46 -15.74 3.20 -0.36
N THR A 47 -15.39 3.21 0.91
CA THR A 47 -16.07 4.06 1.89
C THR A 47 -15.24 5.22 2.38
N GLU A 48 -13.92 5.18 2.20
CA GLU A 48 -13.02 6.20 2.72
C GLU A 48 -11.99 6.58 1.67
N ARG A 49 -11.41 7.75 1.83
CA ARG A 49 -10.38 8.22 0.93
C ARG A 49 -9.01 8.01 1.53
N PHE A 50 -8.07 7.61 0.68
CA PHE A 50 -6.69 7.41 1.09
C PHE A 50 -5.76 8.16 0.14
N ASP A 51 -4.58 8.49 0.64
CA ASP A 51 -3.55 9.17 -0.14
C ASP A 51 -2.55 8.18 -0.73
N LEU A 52 -2.52 6.96 -0.22
CA LEU A 52 -1.62 5.92 -0.69
C LEU A 52 -2.18 4.56 -0.32
N TYR A 53 -2.06 3.61 -1.24
CA TYR A 53 -2.33 2.21 -0.95
C TYR A 53 -1.00 1.45 -0.95
N ILE A 54 -0.76 0.67 0.10
CA ILE A 54 0.40 -0.23 0.17
C ILE A 54 -0.12 -1.65 0.07
N LEU A 55 0.39 -2.39 -0.90
CA LEU A 55 -0.08 -3.75 -1.17
C LEU A 55 1.07 -4.74 -1.08
N ASN A 56 0.77 -5.93 -0.59
CA ASN A 56 1.69 -7.05 -0.59
C ASN A 56 1.43 -7.91 -1.83
N ASP A 57 2.16 -9.01 -1.99
CA ASP A 57 2.07 -9.86 -3.19
C ASP A 57 0.81 -10.68 -3.23
N THR A 58 0.48 -11.36 -2.14
CA THR A 58 -0.62 -12.31 -2.12
C THR A 58 -1.45 -12.18 -0.87
N TYR A 59 -2.71 -12.60 -0.99
CA TYR A 59 -3.67 -12.62 0.10
C TYR A 59 -4.40 -13.93 0.05
N ILE A 60 -5.04 -14.29 1.15
CA ILE A 60 -5.81 -15.53 1.18
C ILE A 60 -6.94 -15.51 0.15
N ASP A 61 -7.41 -14.34 -0.23
CA ASP A 61 -8.54 -14.21 -1.15
C ASP A 61 -8.16 -13.50 -2.46
N GLY A 62 -6.88 -13.49 -2.83
CA GLY A 62 -6.47 -12.92 -4.10
C GLY A 62 -5.02 -12.53 -4.14
N ASP A 63 -4.64 -11.75 -5.12
CA ASP A 63 -3.27 -11.28 -5.25
C ASP A 63 -3.25 -9.77 -5.50
N SER A 64 -2.04 -9.21 -5.47
CA SER A 64 -1.88 -7.76 -5.54
C SER A 64 -2.25 -7.21 -6.93
N LEU A 65 -2.01 -7.97 -7.99
CA LEU A 65 -2.35 -7.51 -9.32
C LEU A 65 -3.83 -7.33 -9.47
N GLU A 66 -4.58 -8.33 -9.05
CA GLU A 66 -6.04 -8.27 -9.11
C GLU A 66 -6.58 -7.15 -8.21
N LEU A 67 -6.03 -7.06 -7.00
CA LEU A 67 -6.45 -6.00 -6.08
C LEU A 67 -6.15 -4.62 -6.66
N CYS A 68 -4.99 -4.46 -7.27
CA CYS A 68 -4.61 -3.20 -7.87
C CYS A 68 -5.58 -2.80 -8.99
N GLN A 69 -5.99 -3.75 -9.81
CA GLN A 69 -6.94 -3.49 -10.88
C GLN A 69 -8.29 -3.04 -10.31
N GLN A 70 -8.74 -3.67 -9.23
CA GLN A 70 -9.99 -3.30 -8.60
C GLN A 70 -9.92 -1.95 -7.90
N LEU A 71 -8.80 -1.68 -7.24
CA LEU A 71 -8.59 -0.37 -6.62
C LEU A 71 -8.58 0.74 -7.66
N ARG A 72 -7.95 0.47 -8.81
CA ARG A 72 -7.91 1.45 -9.87
C ARG A 72 -9.29 1.78 -10.40
N ALA A 73 -10.17 0.78 -10.46
CA ALA A 73 -11.54 1.02 -10.91
C ALA A 73 -12.30 1.92 -9.93
N LEU A 74 -11.97 1.80 -8.64
CA LEU A 74 -12.60 2.62 -7.61
C LEU A 74 -11.94 3.99 -7.48
N ASP A 75 -10.63 4.03 -7.66
CA ASP A 75 -9.85 5.23 -7.38
C ASP A 75 -8.67 5.29 -8.36
N PRO A 76 -8.86 5.94 -9.51
CA PRO A 76 -7.83 5.96 -10.54
C PRO A 76 -6.70 6.95 -10.26
N VAL A 77 -6.74 7.65 -9.15
CA VAL A 77 -5.81 8.74 -8.88
C VAL A 77 -4.79 8.39 -7.81
N THR A 78 -5.21 7.68 -6.79
CA THR A 78 -4.35 7.40 -5.62
C THR A 78 -3.21 6.47 -6.00
N PRO A 79 -1.96 6.82 -5.66
CA PRO A 79 -0.83 5.95 -5.98
C PRO A 79 -0.86 4.64 -5.19
N VAL A 80 -0.27 3.63 -5.79
CA VAL A 80 -0.18 2.29 -5.20
C VAL A 80 1.28 1.91 -5.09
N LEU A 81 1.69 1.47 -3.92
CA LEU A 81 3.03 0.95 -3.69
C LEU A 81 2.94 -0.56 -3.47
N LEU A 82 3.57 -1.30 -4.34
CA LEU A 82 3.67 -2.75 -4.18
C LEU A 82 4.92 -3.05 -3.38
N PHE A 83 4.75 -3.78 -2.29
CA PHE A 83 5.82 -4.08 -1.38
C PHE A 83 5.93 -5.59 -1.19
N SER A 84 7.13 -6.12 -1.33
CA SER A 84 7.38 -7.54 -1.10
C SER A 84 8.63 -7.68 -0.27
N LEU A 85 8.57 -8.53 0.73
CA LEU A 85 9.73 -8.87 1.55
C LEU A 85 10.61 -9.90 0.86
N GLU A 86 10.10 -10.58 -0.17
CA GLU A 86 10.89 -11.59 -0.84
C GLU A 86 11.61 -11.01 -2.00
N SER A 87 12.91 -11.19 -1.99
CA SER A 87 13.75 -10.69 -3.05
C SER A 87 13.91 -11.68 -4.20
N SER A 88 13.33 -12.85 -4.10
CA SER A 88 13.60 -13.91 -5.05
C SER A 88 12.66 -13.94 -6.23
N GLY A 89 11.70 -13.10 -6.29
CA GLY A 89 10.77 -13.10 -7.39
C GLY A 89 11.39 -12.52 -8.64
N PRO A 90 10.86 -12.87 -9.80
CA PRO A 90 11.29 -12.22 -11.02
C PRO A 90 11.03 -10.74 -10.88
N ASN A 91 11.91 -10.00 -11.47
CA ASN A 91 11.81 -8.58 -11.41
C ASN A 91 10.54 -8.15 -12.11
N ARG A 92 9.54 -7.84 -11.34
CA ARG A 92 8.26 -7.46 -11.93
C ARG A 92 8.27 -6.00 -12.20
N GLN A 93 9.02 -5.64 -13.18
CA GLN A 93 9.01 -4.27 -13.58
C GLN A 93 7.96 -4.02 -14.62
N GLN A 94 6.91 -4.77 -14.61
CA GLN A 94 5.87 -4.45 -15.55
C GLN A 94 5.12 -3.25 -15.06
N PRO A 95 5.24 -2.14 -15.73
CA PRO A 95 4.37 -1.04 -15.42
C PRO A 95 2.98 -1.51 -15.68
N LEU A 96 2.15 -1.48 -14.70
CA LEU A 96 0.76 -1.66 -14.95
C LEU A 96 0.34 -0.44 -15.74
N GLN A 97 -0.11 -0.66 -16.94
CA GLN A 97 -0.58 0.40 -17.77
C GLN A 97 -1.91 0.86 -17.26
N THR A 98 -1.91 1.43 -16.09
CA THR A 98 -3.16 1.68 -15.43
C THR A 98 -3.39 3.15 -15.16
N GLY A 99 -2.41 3.98 -15.43
CA GLY A 99 -2.55 5.38 -15.05
C GLY A 99 -2.32 5.62 -13.57
N ILE A 100 -2.24 4.58 -12.77
CA ILE A 100 -1.90 4.71 -11.36
C ILE A 100 -0.39 4.63 -11.24
N LYS A 101 0.19 5.48 -10.42
CA LYS A 101 1.62 5.40 -10.16
C LYS A 101 1.87 4.19 -9.29
N ILE A 102 2.65 3.26 -9.80
CA ILE A 102 2.99 2.05 -9.07
C ILE A 102 4.47 2.06 -8.77
N TYR A 103 4.78 1.90 -7.50
CA TYR A 103 6.14 1.81 -7.04
C TYR A 103 6.35 0.40 -6.51
N GLN A 104 7.46 -0.20 -6.87
CA GLN A 104 7.78 -1.54 -6.41
C GLN A 104 9.02 -1.47 -5.53
N SER A 105 8.89 -1.98 -4.33
CA SER A 105 10.00 -2.00 -3.39
C SER A 105 10.38 -3.44 -3.10
N LYS A 106 11.67 -3.73 -3.13
CA LYS A 106 12.18 -5.05 -2.80
C LYS A 106 13.04 -4.94 -1.58
N THR A 107 12.51 -4.50 -0.51
CA THR A 107 13.36 -4.35 0.67
C THR A 107 12.81 -5.17 1.81
N SER A 108 13.72 -5.78 2.56
CA SER A 108 13.39 -6.37 3.84
C SER A 108 13.60 -5.36 4.96
N ASP A 109 13.96 -4.14 4.60
CA ASP A 109 14.25 -3.10 5.56
C ASP A 109 13.07 -2.16 5.66
N PHE A 110 12.35 -2.25 6.76
CA PHE A 110 11.16 -1.42 6.96
C PHE A 110 11.50 0.07 7.08
N VAL A 111 12.71 0.38 7.53
CA VAL A 111 13.12 1.78 7.60
C VAL A 111 13.18 2.38 6.21
N SER A 112 13.77 1.65 5.26
CA SER A 112 13.83 2.10 3.87
C SER A 112 12.44 2.22 3.26
N LEU A 113 11.55 1.29 3.58
CA LEU A 113 10.18 1.35 3.11
C LEU A 113 9.49 2.61 3.60
N VAL A 114 9.61 2.89 4.88
CA VAL A 114 8.97 4.07 5.46
C VAL A 114 9.54 5.36 4.87
N GLN A 115 10.85 5.39 4.63
CA GLN A 115 11.47 6.55 3.98
C GLN A 115 10.94 6.75 2.57
N THR A 116 10.77 5.68 1.81
CA THR A 116 10.22 5.76 0.46
C THR A 116 8.81 6.32 0.50
N ILE A 117 8.00 5.82 1.40
CA ILE A 117 6.62 6.29 1.54
C ILE A 117 6.59 7.77 1.90
N ASP A 118 7.44 8.16 2.83
CA ASP A 118 7.49 9.54 3.27
C ASP A 118 7.88 10.46 2.10
N GLN A 119 8.82 10.04 1.27
CA GLN A 119 9.20 10.80 0.10
C GLN A 119 8.06 10.91 -0.90
N LEU A 120 7.33 9.84 -1.12
CA LEU A 120 6.21 9.85 -2.07
C LEU A 120 5.12 10.81 -1.62
N LEU A 121 4.85 10.86 -0.34
CA LEU A 121 3.74 11.66 0.17
C LEU A 121 4.12 13.11 0.40
N ARG A 122 5.40 13.40 0.48
CA ARG A 122 5.84 14.77 0.68
C ARG A 122 6.13 15.52 -0.61
N SER A 123 6.30 14.79 -1.69
CA SER A 123 6.67 15.44 -2.97
C SER A 123 5.48 16.02 -3.74
#